data_e2e5e4ed2487745ab150f4c6da159cc1
#
_entry.id   e2e5e4ed2487745ab150f4c6da159cc1
#
_cell.length_a   1.000
_cell.length_b   1.000
_cell.length_c   1.000
_cell.angle_alpha   90.00
_cell.angle_beta   90.00
_cell.angle_gamma   90.00
#
_symmetry.space_group_name_H-M   'P 1'
#
loop_
_entity.id
_entity.type
_entity.pdbx_description
1 polymer ?
#
loop_
_entity_poly.entity_id
_entity_poly.type
_entity_poly.pdbx_seq_one_letter_code
_entity_poly.pdbx_strand_id
1 'polypeptide(L)' 'MNIICNGEPKNIQTQTTLHDLAQAMGLNPQGVVAEFNGKIVEHASFASHTLQDGDRVELIRFVGGG' A
#
# COMPACT_ATOMS: atom_id res chain seq x y z
N MET A 1 2.68 3.74 14.09
CA MET A 1 3.40 4.68 13.21
C MET A 1 2.46 5.32 12.22
N ASN A 2 2.86 6.45 11.69
CA ASN A 2 1.99 7.24 10.82
C ASN A 2 2.52 7.23 9.41
N ILE A 3 1.61 7.01 8.46
CA ILE A 3 1.90 7.10 7.03
C ILE A 3 0.88 8.02 6.39
N ILE A 4 1.14 8.40 5.15
CA ILE A 4 0.15 9.08 4.31
C ILE A 4 -0.31 8.06 3.29
N CYS A 5 -1.59 7.72 3.32
CA CYS A 5 -2.15 6.72 2.41
C CYS A 5 -3.28 7.36 1.60
N ASN A 6 -3.12 7.37 0.29
CA ASN A 6 -4.10 7.99 -0.62
C ASN A 6 -4.39 9.43 -0.23
N GLY A 7 -3.35 10.15 0.17
CA GLY A 7 -3.45 11.55 0.54
C GLY A 7 -3.92 11.84 1.95
N GLU A 8 -4.15 10.82 2.76
CA GLU A 8 -4.67 11.01 4.11
C GLU A 8 -3.76 10.37 5.15
N PRO A 9 -3.60 11.01 6.31
CA PRO A 9 -2.84 10.41 7.40
C PRO A 9 -3.52 9.12 7.87
N LYS A 10 -2.71 8.12 8.16
CA LYS A 10 -3.21 6.84 8.64
C LYS A 10 -2.23 6.28 9.66
N ASN A 11 -2.78 5.88 10.81
CA ASN A 11 -1.96 5.24 11.83
C ASN A 11 -1.99 3.74 11.62
N ILE A 12 -0.81 3.11 11.56
CA ILE A 12 -0.71 1.67 11.36
C ILE A 12 0.28 1.10 12.37
N GLN A 13 0.23 -0.20 12.54
CA GLN A 13 1.15 -0.89 13.44
C GLN A 13 2.50 -1.04 12.77
N THR A 14 3.54 -1.15 13.61
CA THR A 14 4.87 -1.44 13.10
C THR A 14 4.88 -2.79 12.41
N GLN A 15 5.75 -2.95 11.42
CA GLN A 15 5.88 -4.17 10.63
C GLN A 15 4.70 -4.47 9.71
N THR A 16 3.83 -3.51 9.51
CA THR A 16 2.78 -3.64 8.49
C THR A 16 3.42 -3.61 7.11
N THR A 17 3.05 -4.55 6.26
CA THR A 17 3.52 -4.58 4.87
C THR A 17 2.49 -3.92 3.96
N LEU A 18 2.88 -3.66 2.71
CA LEU A 18 1.93 -3.19 1.70
C LEU A 18 0.79 -4.19 1.52
N HIS A 19 1.07 -5.48 1.59
CA HIS A 19 0.04 -6.51 1.50
C HIS A 19 -0.98 -6.36 2.64
N ASP A 20 -0.48 -6.21 3.87
CA ASP A 20 -1.34 -6.05 5.04
C ASP A 20 -2.19 -4.79 4.92
N LEU A 21 -1.60 -3.69 4.46
CA LEU A 21 -2.31 -2.43 4.30
C LEU A 21 -3.44 -2.57 3.29
N ALA A 22 -3.17 -3.17 2.14
CA ALA A 22 -4.19 -3.35 1.11
C ALA A 22 -5.34 -4.20 1.65
N GLN A 23 -5.03 -5.28 2.35
CA GLN A 23 -6.08 -6.13 2.93
C GLN A 23 -6.90 -5.38 3.97
N ALA A 24 -6.26 -4.61 4.82
CA ALA A 24 -6.95 -3.84 5.86
C ALA A 24 -7.90 -2.81 5.26
N MET A 25 -7.60 -2.32 4.07
CA MET A 25 -8.46 -1.38 3.36
C MET A 25 -9.53 -2.05 2.52
N GLY A 26 -9.62 -3.37 2.58
CA GLY A 26 -10.61 -4.09 1.82
C GLY A 26 -10.28 -4.25 0.35
N LEU A 27 -9.04 -4.05 -0.02
CA LEU A 27 -8.61 -4.16 -1.39
C LEU A 27 -8.00 -5.54 -1.64
N ASN A 28 -8.18 -6.04 -2.86
CA ASN A 28 -7.49 -7.25 -3.29
C ASN A 28 -6.07 -6.88 -3.69
N PRO A 29 -5.03 -7.34 -2.97
CA PRO A 29 -3.66 -6.95 -3.30
C PRO A 29 -3.27 -7.24 -4.73
N GLN A 30 -3.84 -8.28 -5.34
CA GLN A 30 -3.52 -8.62 -6.73
C GLN A 30 -4.17 -7.66 -7.72
N GLY A 31 -5.11 -6.88 -7.29
CA GLY A 31 -5.82 -5.92 -8.15
C GLY A 31 -5.35 -4.49 -8.00
N VAL A 32 -4.23 -4.27 -7.33
CA VAL A 32 -3.73 -2.91 -7.13
C VAL A 32 -2.23 -2.84 -7.40
N VAL A 33 -1.77 -1.65 -7.73
CA VAL A 33 -0.34 -1.31 -7.65
C VAL A 33 -0.18 -0.25 -6.57
N ALA A 34 0.99 -0.17 -6.00
CA ALA A 34 1.30 0.88 -5.04
C ALA A 34 2.28 1.87 -5.64
N GLU A 35 2.06 3.15 -5.39
CA GLU A 35 3.09 4.15 -5.57
C GLU A 35 3.65 4.44 -4.18
N PHE A 36 4.88 4.04 -3.98
CA PHE A 36 5.51 4.07 -2.65
C PHE A 36 6.65 5.06 -2.69
N ASN A 37 6.48 6.18 -1.98
CA ASN A 37 7.49 7.25 -1.95
C ASN A 37 7.93 7.62 -3.36
N GLY A 38 6.98 7.66 -4.29
CA GLY A 38 7.25 8.03 -5.68
C GLY A 38 7.66 6.90 -6.60
N LYS A 39 7.71 5.68 -6.12
CA LYS A 39 8.10 4.53 -6.93
C LYS A 39 6.98 3.53 -7.02
N ILE A 40 6.84 2.89 -8.18
CA ILE A 40 5.81 1.88 -8.37
C ILE A 40 6.28 0.55 -7.79
N VAL A 41 5.42 -0.05 -6.99
CA VAL A 41 5.64 -1.38 -6.43
C VAL A 41 4.48 -2.27 -6.85
N GLU A 42 4.79 -3.41 -7.48
CA GLU A 42 3.78 -4.34 -7.94
C GLU A 42 3.39 -5.31 -6.82
N HIS A 43 2.20 -5.90 -6.95
CA HIS A 43 1.65 -6.74 -5.90
C HIS A 43 2.57 -7.90 -5.50
N ALA A 44 3.36 -8.40 -6.43
CA ALA A 44 4.27 -9.50 -6.14
C ALA A 44 5.29 -9.15 -5.05
N SER A 45 5.56 -7.87 -4.86
CA SER A 45 6.51 -7.40 -3.84
C SER A 45 5.84 -6.91 -2.56
N PHE A 46 4.52 -6.88 -2.50
CA PHE A 46 3.80 -6.28 -1.39
C PHE A 46 4.12 -6.95 -0.05
N ALA A 47 4.17 -8.28 -0.03
CA ALA A 47 4.35 -9.00 1.22
C ALA A 47 5.75 -8.83 1.79
N SER A 48 6.71 -8.49 0.95
CA SER A 48 8.09 -8.27 1.40
C SER A 48 8.40 -6.79 1.61
N HIS A 49 7.44 -5.90 1.40
CA HIS A 49 7.65 -4.46 1.48
C HIS A 49 7.06 -3.93 2.77
N THR A 50 7.90 -3.81 3.78
CA THR A 50 7.48 -3.32 5.10
C THR A 50 7.44 -1.80 5.12
N LEU A 51 6.37 -1.26 5.67
CA LEU A 51 6.18 0.18 5.78
C LEU A 51 6.92 0.75 6.98
N GLN A 52 7.28 2.02 6.88
CA GLN A 52 7.97 2.74 7.94
C GLN A 52 7.27 4.05 8.22
N ASP A 53 7.50 4.58 9.40
CA ASP A 53 6.92 5.86 9.79
C ASP A 53 7.30 6.94 8.78
N GLY A 54 6.32 7.71 8.36
CA GLY A 54 6.53 8.79 7.40
C GLY A 54 6.38 8.38 5.94
N ASP A 55 6.19 7.11 5.66
CA ASP A 55 6.03 6.68 4.27
C ASP A 55 4.77 7.27 3.63
N ARG A 56 4.86 7.50 2.34
CA ARG A 56 3.74 7.95 1.53
C ARG A 56 3.40 6.87 0.52
N VAL A 57 2.15 6.42 0.55
CA VAL A 57 1.68 5.31 -0.26
C VAL A 57 0.40 5.71 -0.97
N GLU A 58 0.31 5.42 -2.27
CA GLU A 58 -0.97 5.44 -2.98
C GLU A 58 -1.25 4.05 -3.48
N LEU A 59 -2.43 3.55 -3.18
CA LEU A 59 -2.89 2.26 -3.68
C LEU A 59 -3.85 2.51 -4.83
N ILE A 60 -3.47 2.08 -6.02
CA ILE A 60 -4.20 2.36 -7.25
C ILE A 60 -4.81 1.07 -7.75
N ARG A 61 -6.13 1.04 -7.86
CA ARG A 61 -6.84 -0.14 -8.33
C ARG A 61 -6.81 -0.20 -9.85
N PHE A 62 -6.59 -1.39 -10.36
CA PHE A 62 -6.78 -1.62 -11.78
C PHE A 62 -8.27 -1.57 -12.08
N VAL A 63 -8.64 -0.82 -13.08
CA VAL A 63 -10.00 -0.84 -13.55
C VAL A 63 -10.06 -1.89 -14.63
N GLY A 64 -10.51 -2.95 -14.24
CA GLY A 64 -11.01 -4.01 -14.97
C GLY A 64 -10.66 -4.23 -16.34
N GLY A 65 -9.68 -4.00 -16.77
CA GLY A 65 -9.43 -4.21 -18.15
C GLY A 65 -9.61 -5.61 -18.56
N GLY A 66 -10.04 -6.29 -18.05
CA GLY A 66 -10.13 -7.56 -18.70
C GLY A 66 -9.96 -8.59 -18.14
#